data_3cd847594f240ba9229eac9176ddf70a
#
_entry.id   3cd847594f240ba9229eac9176ddf70a
#
_cell.length_a   1.000
_cell.length_b   1.000
_cell.length_c   1.000
_cell.angle_alpha   90.00
_cell.angle_beta   90.00
_cell.angle_gamma   90.00
#
_symmetry.space_group_name_H-M   'P 1'
#
loop_
_entity.id
_entity.type
_entity.pdbx_description
1 polymer ?
#
loop_
_entity_poly.entity_id
_entity_poly.type
_entity_poly.pdbx_seq_one_letter_code
_entity_poly.pdbx_strand_id
1 'polypeptide(L)'
;DLTVRDVEPHMPAMDAYYEAEYLRDGDFWCSHEGSTAIWLDQYRYVCHLAGIGHDAEGVAQTVHEAYRRAECWETYADVTACLRALKERGYALGVVSNWDAGLEGLLRDLRLLPYFDTVVSSAVVGYRKPNPVIFNLACEQMGVRAESSVHVGDRPDADGDGAAAAGIRAVIVDRHDAEKDCGYERVTALTDLLELL
;
A
#
# COMPACT_ATOMS: atom_id res chain seq x y z
N ASP A 1 -11.91 28.97 -1.07
CA ASP A 1 -12.04 27.65 -0.41
C ASP A 1 -12.05 26.58 -1.50
N LEU A 2 -11.10 25.65 -1.44
CA LEU A 2 -11.01 24.48 -2.31
C LEU A 2 -12.15 23.51 -2.01
N THR A 3 -12.75 22.97 -3.04
CA THR A 3 -13.76 21.91 -2.96
C THR A 3 -13.31 20.68 -3.72
N VAL A 4 -13.92 19.52 -3.46
CA VAL A 4 -13.70 18.29 -4.22
C VAL A 4 -13.88 18.53 -5.73
N ARG A 5 -14.84 19.36 -6.13
CA ARG A 5 -15.12 19.66 -7.55
C ARG A 5 -13.96 20.38 -8.27
N ASP A 6 -13.12 21.09 -7.52
CA ASP A 6 -11.98 21.81 -8.09
C ASP A 6 -10.78 20.87 -8.31
N VAL A 7 -10.72 19.75 -7.57
CA VAL A 7 -9.59 18.81 -7.56
C VAL A 7 -9.90 17.52 -8.34
N GLU A 8 -11.11 16.98 -8.23
CA GLU A 8 -11.52 15.71 -8.83
C GLU A 8 -11.18 15.58 -10.35
N PRO A 9 -11.37 16.62 -11.20
CA PRO A 9 -11.02 16.53 -12.62
C PRO A 9 -9.52 16.32 -12.89
N HIS A 10 -8.66 16.57 -11.91
CA HIS A 10 -7.20 16.49 -12.02
C HIS A 10 -6.61 15.20 -11.46
N MET A 11 -7.43 14.36 -10.78
CA MET A 11 -6.97 13.10 -10.19
C MET A 11 -6.36 12.14 -11.22
N PRO A 12 -6.93 11.96 -12.45
CA PRO A 12 -6.30 11.10 -13.45
C PRO A 12 -4.90 11.59 -13.88
N ALA A 13 -4.66 12.90 -13.85
CA ALA A 13 -3.33 13.45 -14.15
C ALA A 13 -2.35 13.24 -12.99
N MET A 14 -2.83 13.24 -11.75
CA MET A 14 -2.04 12.88 -10.57
C MET A 14 -1.61 11.41 -10.63
N ASP A 15 -2.52 10.50 -10.96
CA ASP A 15 -2.25 9.07 -11.08
C ASP A 15 -1.21 8.83 -12.20
N ALA A 16 -1.37 9.48 -13.35
CA ALA A 16 -0.42 9.37 -14.45
C ALA A 16 0.97 9.93 -14.08
N TYR A 17 1.04 11.01 -13.31
CA TYR A 17 2.30 11.53 -12.78
C TYR A 17 2.98 10.52 -11.86
N TYR A 18 2.23 9.94 -10.92
CA TYR A 18 2.74 8.92 -10.01
C TYR A 18 3.29 7.71 -10.75
N GLU A 19 2.54 7.15 -11.70
CA GLU A 19 2.97 5.98 -12.48
C GLU A 19 4.23 6.30 -13.31
N ALA A 20 4.32 7.48 -13.90
CA ALA A 20 5.51 7.90 -14.64
C ALA A 20 6.76 7.97 -13.73
N GLU A 21 6.63 8.53 -12.52
CA GLU A 21 7.71 8.58 -11.54
C GLU A 21 8.06 7.18 -11.01
N TYR A 22 7.05 6.35 -10.76
CA TYR A 22 7.24 4.97 -10.30
C TYR A 22 8.01 4.12 -11.31
N LEU A 23 7.71 4.28 -12.61
CA LEU A 23 8.40 3.56 -13.69
C LEU A 23 9.82 4.12 -13.96
N ARG A 24 10.03 5.42 -13.74
CA ARG A 24 11.32 6.07 -13.94
C ARG A 24 12.31 5.72 -12.83
N ASP A 25 11.91 5.89 -11.60
CA ASP A 25 12.72 5.67 -10.40
C ASP A 25 11.81 5.45 -9.19
N GLY A 26 11.40 4.23 -8.97
CA GLY A 26 10.55 3.89 -7.83
C GLY A 26 11.27 3.89 -6.48
N ASP A 27 12.58 4.18 -6.41
CA ASP A 27 13.37 4.09 -5.19
C ASP A 27 13.02 5.19 -4.16
N PHE A 28 12.20 6.17 -4.55
CA PHE A 28 11.62 7.11 -3.59
C PHE A 28 10.87 6.41 -2.44
N TRP A 29 10.36 5.20 -2.66
CA TRP A 29 9.75 4.39 -1.59
C TRP A 29 10.75 3.76 -0.62
N CYS A 30 12.05 3.82 -0.91
CA CYS A 30 13.10 3.22 -0.09
C CYS A 30 13.63 4.14 1.01
N SER A 31 13.04 5.33 1.19
CA SER A 31 13.39 6.26 2.27
C SER A 31 12.20 7.11 2.69
N HIS A 32 12.23 7.60 3.93
CA HIS A 32 11.19 8.52 4.41
C HIS A 32 11.21 9.86 3.66
N GLU A 33 12.39 10.37 3.35
CA GLU A 33 12.56 11.62 2.61
C GLU A 33 12.00 11.48 1.19
N GLY A 34 12.36 10.42 0.47
CA GLY A 34 11.88 10.16 -0.88
C GLY A 34 10.36 9.97 -0.95
N SER A 35 9.80 9.17 -0.04
CA SER A 35 8.35 8.94 0.01
C SER A 35 7.57 10.20 0.37
N THR A 36 8.09 11.06 1.23
CA THR A 36 7.49 12.35 1.52
C THR A 36 7.56 13.29 0.32
N ALA A 37 8.71 13.35 -0.35
CA ALA A 37 8.93 14.24 -1.49
C ALA A 37 7.96 13.93 -2.65
N ILE A 38 7.79 12.65 -3.03
CA ILE A 38 6.89 12.28 -4.13
C ILE A 38 5.44 12.66 -3.84
N TRP A 39 4.96 12.48 -2.60
CA TRP A 39 3.62 12.88 -2.22
C TRP A 39 3.42 14.39 -2.29
N LEU A 40 4.37 15.17 -1.76
CA LEU A 40 4.30 16.62 -1.84
C LEU A 40 4.33 17.13 -3.28
N ASP A 41 5.17 16.52 -4.15
CA ASP A 41 5.24 16.88 -5.57
C ASP A 41 3.93 16.61 -6.30
N GLN A 42 3.29 15.46 -6.03
CA GLN A 42 1.96 15.16 -6.60
C GLN A 42 0.90 16.19 -6.17
N TYR A 43 0.86 16.51 -4.88
CA TYR A 43 -0.12 17.49 -4.37
C TYR A 43 0.15 18.90 -4.95
N ARG A 44 1.41 19.32 -5.07
CA ARG A 44 1.77 20.58 -5.75
C ARG A 44 1.33 20.55 -7.21
N TYR A 45 1.53 19.43 -7.89
CA TYR A 45 1.13 19.28 -9.28
C TYR A 45 -0.38 19.43 -9.45
N VAL A 46 -1.18 18.79 -8.61
CA VAL A 46 -2.65 18.96 -8.63
C VAL A 46 -3.05 20.39 -8.30
N CYS A 47 -2.44 21.03 -7.31
CA CYS A 47 -2.67 22.43 -6.99
C CYS A 47 -2.42 23.34 -8.19
N HIS A 48 -1.33 23.09 -8.93
CA HIS A 48 -1.02 23.84 -10.14
C HIS A 48 -2.09 23.67 -11.23
N LEU A 49 -2.54 22.44 -11.47
CA LEU A 49 -3.60 22.14 -12.44
C LEU A 49 -4.94 22.79 -12.05
N ALA A 50 -5.24 22.85 -10.76
CA ALA A 50 -6.44 23.49 -10.21
C ALA A 50 -6.33 25.03 -10.11
N GLY A 51 -5.23 25.61 -10.57
CA GLY A 51 -5.03 27.07 -10.55
C GLY A 51 -4.67 27.67 -9.19
N ILE A 52 -4.22 26.86 -8.23
CA ILE A 52 -3.90 27.25 -6.86
C ILE A 52 -2.39 27.48 -6.67
N GLY A 53 -1.72 28.01 -7.68
CA GLY A 53 -0.25 28.11 -7.67
C GLY A 53 0.36 29.00 -6.58
N HIS A 54 -0.41 29.94 -6.01
CA HIS A 54 0.11 30.91 -5.04
C HIS A 54 0.29 30.33 -3.62
N ASP A 55 -0.35 29.20 -3.27
CA ASP A 55 -0.25 28.53 -1.97
C ASP A 55 -0.12 27.00 -2.11
N ALA A 56 0.41 26.53 -3.23
CA ALA A 56 0.53 25.11 -3.52
C ALA A 56 1.35 24.35 -2.46
N GLU A 57 2.38 24.97 -1.91
CA GLU A 57 3.22 24.37 -0.85
C GLU A 57 2.44 24.15 0.44
N GLY A 58 1.74 25.18 0.95
CA GLY A 58 0.97 25.07 2.18
C GLY A 58 -0.19 24.07 2.06
N VAL A 59 -0.85 24.06 0.89
CA VAL A 59 -1.89 23.07 0.58
C VAL A 59 -1.32 21.65 0.53
N ALA A 60 -0.20 21.44 -0.19
CA ALA A 60 0.43 20.13 -0.30
C ALA A 60 0.84 19.57 1.08
N GLN A 61 1.44 20.38 1.93
CA GLN A 61 1.79 19.99 3.31
C GLN A 61 0.55 19.63 4.13
N THR A 62 -0.50 20.44 4.06
CA THR A 62 -1.76 20.19 4.78
C THR A 62 -2.41 18.87 4.35
N VAL A 63 -2.44 18.61 3.03
CA VAL A 63 -2.99 17.35 2.48
C VAL A 63 -2.13 16.16 2.91
N HIS A 64 -0.79 16.28 2.84
CA HIS A 64 0.12 15.22 3.26
C HIS A 64 -0.05 14.88 4.75
N GLU A 65 -0.16 15.89 5.62
CA GLU A 65 -0.42 15.68 7.04
C GLU A 65 -1.79 15.03 7.29
N ALA A 66 -2.82 15.45 6.54
CA ALA A 66 -4.15 14.86 6.64
C ALA A 66 -4.16 13.39 6.22
N TYR A 67 -3.47 13.04 5.12
CA TYR A 67 -3.36 11.68 4.62
C TYR A 67 -2.74 10.70 5.62
N ARG A 68 -1.94 11.19 6.55
CA ARG A 68 -1.32 10.37 7.61
C ARG A 68 -2.22 10.13 8.81
N ARG A 69 -3.41 10.73 8.85
CA ARG A 69 -4.37 10.59 9.96
C ARG A 69 -5.42 9.53 9.64
N ALA A 70 -5.74 8.68 10.62
CA ALA A 70 -6.69 7.59 10.46
C ALA A 70 -8.10 8.04 10.03
N GLU A 71 -8.50 9.28 10.38
CA GLU A 71 -9.79 9.85 9.99
C GLU A 71 -9.95 10.03 8.47
N CYS A 72 -8.83 10.03 7.72
CA CYS A 72 -8.83 10.14 6.26
C CYS A 72 -8.87 8.77 5.56
N TRP A 73 -8.94 7.68 6.32
CA TRP A 73 -8.95 6.32 5.80
C TRP A 73 -10.22 5.58 6.22
N GLU A 74 -10.73 4.80 5.30
CA GLU A 74 -11.81 3.87 5.54
C GLU A 74 -11.35 2.45 5.21
N THR A 75 -11.57 1.52 6.15
CA THR A 75 -11.28 0.11 5.90
C THR A 75 -12.47 -0.56 5.23
N TYR A 76 -12.21 -1.42 4.25
CA TYR A 76 -13.27 -2.24 3.68
C TYR A 76 -13.95 -3.10 4.76
N ALA A 77 -15.25 -3.32 4.60
CA ALA A 77 -16.08 -3.99 5.61
C ALA A 77 -15.64 -5.44 5.92
N ASP A 78 -14.98 -6.11 4.99
CA ASP A 78 -14.49 -7.48 5.10
C ASP A 78 -13.15 -7.62 5.82
N VAL A 79 -12.38 -6.53 6.00
CA VAL A 79 -11.00 -6.56 6.54
C VAL A 79 -10.95 -7.15 7.94
N THR A 80 -11.65 -6.54 8.90
CA THR A 80 -11.58 -6.94 10.30
C THR A 80 -12.09 -8.37 10.51
N ALA A 81 -13.14 -8.76 9.79
CA ALA A 81 -13.70 -10.11 9.87
C ALA A 81 -12.70 -11.15 9.36
N CYS A 82 -12.06 -10.88 8.21
CA CYS A 82 -11.05 -11.76 7.63
C CYS A 82 -9.82 -11.90 8.54
N LEU A 83 -9.23 -10.79 9.00
CA LEU A 83 -8.04 -10.79 9.86
C LEU A 83 -8.30 -11.59 11.16
N ARG A 84 -9.45 -11.39 11.77
CA ARG A 84 -9.85 -12.13 12.98
C ARG A 84 -9.93 -13.64 12.70
N ALA A 85 -10.63 -14.03 11.64
CA ALA A 85 -10.78 -15.45 11.29
C ALA A 85 -9.44 -16.12 10.98
N LEU A 86 -8.52 -15.42 10.30
CA LEU A 86 -7.17 -15.94 10.05
C LEU A 86 -6.38 -16.11 11.35
N LYS A 87 -6.44 -15.15 12.29
CA LYS A 87 -5.80 -15.29 13.61
C LYS A 87 -6.41 -16.44 14.41
N GLU A 88 -7.73 -16.62 14.39
CA GLU A 88 -8.42 -17.74 15.05
C GLU A 88 -8.03 -19.11 14.47
N ARG A 89 -7.67 -19.16 13.17
CA ARG A 89 -7.13 -20.37 12.51
C ARG A 89 -5.64 -20.59 12.78
N GLY A 90 -4.97 -19.67 13.52
CA GLY A 90 -3.58 -19.80 13.92
C GLY A 90 -2.57 -19.28 12.90
N TYR A 91 -3.00 -18.52 11.89
CA TYR A 91 -2.07 -17.88 10.94
C TYR A 91 -1.27 -16.77 11.61
N ALA A 92 0.03 -16.71 11.31
CA ALA A 92 0.86 -15.54 11.53
C ALA A 92 0.56 -14.51 10.41
N LEU A 93 0.33 -13.26 10.76
CA LEU A 93 -0.03 -12.20 9.81
C LEU A 93 1.04 -11.11 9.80
N GLY A 94 1.49 -10.70 8.61
CA GLY A 94 2.44 -9.61 8.43
C GLY A 94 1.95 -8.61 7.40
N VAL A 95 2.40 -7.36 7.52
CA VAL A 95 2.20 -6.33 6.52
C VAL A 95 3.52 -6.07 5.78
N VAL A 96 3.48 -6.07 4.44
CA VAL A 96 4.59 -5.68 3.56
C VAL A 96 4.08 -4.58 2.62
N SER A 97 4.58 -3.36 2.78
CA SER A 97 4.03 -2.22 2.05
C SER A 97 5.11 -1.28 1.52
N ASN A 98 4.89 -0.79 0.29
CA ASN A 98 5.58 0.39 -0.21
C ASN A 98 4.94 1.61 0.46
N TRP A 99 5.51 2.03 1.59
CA TRP A 99 4.97 3.07 2.45
C TRP A 99 6.07 3.79 3.23
N ASP A 100 5.73 4.96 3.76
CA ASP A 100 6.62 5.71 4.64
C ASP A 100 6.76 5.08 6.04
N ALA A 101 7.59 5.65 6.89
CA ALA A 101 7.84 5.17 8.25
C ALA A 101 6.61 5.30 9.18
N GLY A 102 5.55 5.98 8.76
CA GLY A 102 4.32 6.18 9.54
C GLY A 102 3.32 5.01 9.49
N LEU A 103 3.56 3.98 8.67
CA LEU A 103 2.61 2.88 8.45
C LEU A 103 2.14 2.22 9.75
N GLU A 104 3.05 1.89 10.65
CA GLU A 104 2.70 1.23 11.93
C GLU A 104 1.80 2.12 12.80
N GLY A 105 2.07 3.43 12.82
CA GLY A 105 1.23 4.42 13.49
C GLY A 105 -0.18 4.44 12.92
N LEU A 106 -0.31 4.51 11.59
CA LEU A 106 -1.59 4.49 10.89
C LEU A 106 -2.38 3.20 11.19
N LEU A 107 -1.74 2.02 11.12
CA LEU A 107 -2.38 0.74 11.45
C LEU A 107 -2.85 0.68 12.91
N ARG A 108 -2.10 1.29 13.83
CA ARG A 108 -2.49 1.40 15.25
C ARG A 108 -3.73 2.25 15.41
N ASP A 109 -3.77 3.41 14.79
CA ASP A 109 -4.88 4.36 14.88
C ASP A 109 -6.14 3.82 14.20
N LEU A 110 -6.00 3.04 13.11
CA LEU A 110 -7.07 2.27 12.48
C LEU A 110 -7.48 1.01 13.27
N ARG A 111 -6.83 0.70 14.41
CA ARG A 111 -7.05 -0.50 15.24
C ARG A 111 -6.80 -1.82 14.52
N LEU A 112 -5.96 -1.80 13.50
CA LEU A 112 -5.57 -2.98 12.73
C LEU A 112 -4.26 -3.60 13.23
N LEU A 113 -3.38 -2.81 13.84
CA LEU A 113 -2.05 -3.27 14.29
C LEU A 113 -2.09 -4.54 15.18
N PRO A 114 -3.07 -4.73 16.09
CA PRO A 114 -3.11 -5.94 16.94
C PRO A 114 -3.30 -7.27 16.19
N TYR A 115 -3.69 -7.24 14.92
CA TYR A 115 -3.81 -8.46 14.11
C TYR A 115 -2.47 -8.92 13.53
N PHE A 116 -1.48 -8.03 13.45
CA PHE A 116 -0.23 -8.30 12.74
C PHE A 116 0.92 -8.62 13.71
N ASP A 117 1.69 -9.64 13.35
CA ASP A 117 2.89 -10.08 14.07
C ASP A 117 4.12 -9.30 13.60
N THR A 118 4.08 -8.72 12.41
CA THR A 118 5.12 -7.82 11.88
C THR A 118 4.55 -6.79 10.92
N VAL A 119 5.23 -5.62 10.80
CA VAL A 119 4.95 -4.58 9.81
C VAL A 119 6.26 -4.18 9.16
N VAL A 120 6.37 -4.42 7.84
CA VAL A 120 7.54 -4.07 7.03
C VAL A 120 7.15 -2.98 6.05
N SER A 121 7.69 -1.78 6.28
CA SER A 121 7.54 -0.61 5.42
C SER A 121 8.81 -0.40 4.60
N SER A 122 8.68 -0.16 3.30
CA SER A 122 9.80 0.01 2.38
C SER A 122 10.72 1.16 2.78
N ALA A 123 10.19 2.28 3.23
CA ALA A 123 10.97 3.44 3.66
C ALA A 123 11.80 3.18 4.94
N VAL A 124 11.42 2.17 5.74
CA VAL A 124 12.16 1.78 6.94
C VAL A 124 13.29 0.79 6.61
N VAL A 125 13.01 -0.17 5.71
CA VAL A 125 13.97 -1.24 5.41
C VAL A 125 14.85 -0.96 4.20
N GLY A 126 14.56 0.08 3.42
CA GLY A 126 15.33 0.48 2.24
C GLY A 126 15.10 -0.37 1.00
N TYR A 127 14.09 -1.23 1.00
CA TYR A 127 13.70 -2.08 -0.14
C TYR A 127 12.20 -1.99 -0.35
N ARG A 128 11.77 -1.77 -1.60
CA ARG A 128 10.37 -1.72 -2.00
C ARG A 128 9.94 -2.96 -2.79
N LYS A 129 8.65 -3.28 -2.81
CA LYS A 129 8.08 -4.24 -3.76
C LYS A 129 8.26 -3.72 -5.19
N PRO A 130 8.65 -4.56 -6.16
CA PRO A 130 8.70 -6.03 -6.15
C PRO A 130 10.03 -6.64 -5.68
N ASN A 131 10.96 -5.90 -5.06
CA ASN A 131 12.21 -6.48 -4.60
C ASN A 131 11.96 -7.61 -3.59
N PRO A 132 12.44 -8.87 -3.84
CA PRO A 132 12.17 -10.01 -2.96
C PRO A 132 12.71 -9.84 -1.53
N VAL A 133 13.69 -8.96 -1.32
CA VAL A 133 14.28 -8.72 -0.01
C VAL A 133 13.24 -8.26 1.01
N ILE A 134 12.30 -7.38 0.63
CA ILE A 134 11.28 -6.88 1.57
C ILE A 134 10.36 -8.01 2.07
N PHE A 135 10.03 -8.97 1.22
CA PHE A 135 9.22 -10.14 1.58
C PHE A 135 10.00 -11.11 2.47
N ASN A 136 11.28 -11.36 2.13
CA ASN A 136 12.16 -12.21 2.93
C ASN A 136 12.37 -11.66 4.34
N LEU A 137 12.51 -10.33 4.49
CA LEU A 137 12.58 -9.67 5.80
C LEU A 137 11.32 -9.91 6.63
N ALA A 138 10.13 -9.85 6.01
CA ALA A 138 8.88 -10.14 6.72
C ALA A 138 8.83 -11.60 7.19
N CYS A 139 9.21 -12.55 6.32
CA CYS A 139 9.29 -13.97 6.68
C CYS A 139 10.28 -14.22 7.83
N GLU A 140 11.47 -13.59 7.77
CA GLU A 140 12.49 -13.69 8.81
C GLU A 140 11.98 -13.18 10.16
N GLN A 141 11.36 -11.99 10.18
CA GLN A 141 10.81 -11.40 11.40
C GLN A 141 9.70 -12.25 12.02
N MET A 142 8.90 -12.94 11.21
CA MET A 142 7.86 -13.87 11.69
C MET A 142 8.37 -15.28 11.98
N GLY A 143 9.61 -15.62 11.62
CA GLY A 143 10.18 -16.95 11.77
C GLY A 143 9.48 -17.99 10.88
N VAL A 144 8.96 -17.61 9.71
CA VAL A 144 8.26 -18.48 8.76
C VAL A 144 9.06 -18.68 7.49
N ARG A 145 8.78 -19.76 6.74
CA ARG A 145 9.41 -20.02 5.44
C ARG A 145 8.57 -19.43 4.30
N ALA A 146 9.21 -18.96 3.26
CA ALA A 146 8.55 -18.43 2.07
C ALA A 146 7.54 -19.43 1.46
N GLU A 147 7.93 -20.69 1.33
CA GLU A 147 7.10 -21.75 0.71
C GLU A 147 5.84 -22.08 1.49
N SER A 148 5.78 -21.70 2.77
CA SER A 148 4.60 -21.87 3.65
C SER A 148 3.85 -20.54 3.86
N SER A 149 4.15 -19.53 3.07
CA SER A 149 3.58 -18.20 3.16
C SER A 149 2.74 -17.86 1.92
N VAL A 150 1.76 -17.00 2.11
CA VAL A 150 0.96 -16.42 1.03
C VAL A 150 1.02 -14.89 1.17
N HIS A 151 1.37 -14.21 0.08
CA HIS A 151 1.26 -12.76 0.00
C HIS A 151 -0.05 -12.38 -0.70
N VAL A 152 -0.75 -11.43 -0.12
CA VAL A 152 -2.02 -10.91 -0.62
C VAL A 152 -1.86 -9.42 -0.87
N GLY A 153 -2.02 -8.99 -2.10
CA GLY A 153 -1.89 -7.58 -2.50
C GLY A 153 -2.80 -7.23 -3.67
N ASP A 154 -2.75 -6.01 -4.15
CA ASP A 154 -3.61 -5.50 -5.21
C ASP A 154 -2.88 -5.22 -6.53
N ARG A 155 -1.54 -5.21 -6.50
CA ARG A 155 -0.72 -4.92 -7.69
C ARG A 155 -0.01 -6.18 -8.21
N PRO A 156 -0.38 -6.69 -9.42
CA PRO A 156 0.30 -7.85 -10.01
C PRO A 156 1.81 -7.67 -10.15
N ASP A 157 2.26 -6.49 -10.58
CA ASP A 157 3.67 -6.15 -10.82
C ASP A 157 4.49 -6.00 -9.52
N ALA A 158 3.90 -5.45 -8.48
CA ALA A 158 4.59 -5.22 -7.20
C ALA A 158 4.40 -6.38 -6.23
N ASP A 159 3.15 -6.84 -6.05
CA ASP A 159 2.79 -7.88 -5.08
C ASP A 159 2.97 -9.27 -5.67
N GLY A 160 2.45 -9.49 -6.88
CA GLY A 160 2.51 -10.77 -7.57
C GLY A 160 3.94 -11.18 -7.91
N ASP A 161 4.61 -10.37 -8.74
CA ASP A 161 5.97 -10.65 -9.21
C ASP A 161 6.98 -10.66 -8.05
N GLY A 162 6.81 -9.72 -7.09
CA GLY A 162 7.69 -9.63 -5.94
C GLY A 162 7.59 -10.83 -5.00
N ALA A 163 6.38 -11.29 -4.68
CA ALA A 163 6.16 -12.48 -3.86
C ALA A 163 6.67 -13.74 -4.57
N ALA A 164 6.37 -13.89 -5.86
CA ALA A 164 6.86 -15.01 -6.67
C ALA A 164 8.38 -15.06 -6.70
N ALA A 165 9.06 -13.91 -6.87
CA ALA A 165 10.52 -13.82 -6.82
C ALA A 165 11.11 -14.19 -5.45
N ALA A 166 10.35 -14.02 -4.37
CA ALA A 166 10.70 -14.45 -3.01
C ALA A 166 10.33 -15.93 -2.72
N GLY A 167 9.73 -16.65 -3.67
CA GLY A 167 9.25 -18.02 -3.47
C GLY A 167 7.95 -18.11 -2.64
N ILE A 168 7.18 -17.04 -2.58
CA ILE A 168 5.92 -16.93 -1.84
C ILE A 168 4.76 -17.05 -2.83
N ARG A 169 3.71 -17.83 -2.50
CA ARG A 169 2.47 -17.86 -3.27
C ARG A 169 1.82 -16.48 -3.24
N ALA A 170 1.45 -15.94 -4.40
CA ALA A 170 0.77 -14.66 -4.53
C ALA A 170 -0.72 -14.84 -4.78
N VAL A 171 -1.55 -14.00 -4.15
CA VAL A 171 -2.97 -13.84 -4.41
C VAL A 171 -3.27 -12.37 -4.61
N ILE A 172 -3.95 -12.02 -5.70
CA ILE A 172 -4.32 -10.64 -6.01
C ILE A 172 -5.76 -10.36 -5.54
N VAL A 173 -5.91 -9.32 -4.71
CA VAL A 173 -7.23 -8.80 -4.33
C VAL A 173 -7.66 -7.79 -5.39
N ASP A 174 -8.55 -8.22 -6.27
CA ASP A 174 -9.06 -7.42 -7.38
C ASP A 174 -10.55 -7.07 -7.14
N ARG A 175 -10.77 -6.07 -6.31
CA ARG A 175 -12.11 -5.66 -5.87
C ARG A 175 -13.02 -5.16 -7.00
N HIS A 176 -12.44 -4.76 -8.12
CA HIS A 176 -13.13 -4.16 -9.26
C HIS A 176 -13.16 -5.07 -10.50
N ASP A 177 -12.64 -6.30 -10.39
CA ASP A 177 -12.52 -7.26 -11.51
C ASP A 177 -11.78 -6.67 -12.73
N ALA A 178 -10.74 -5.85 -12.47
CA ALA A 178 -9.95 -5.16 -13.47
C ALA A 178 -8.75 -5.99 -13.97
N GLU A 179 -8.19 -6.87 -13.11
CA GLU A 179 -6.93 -7.59 -13.33
C GLU A 179 -7.14 -9.03 -13.84
N LYS A 180 -8.06 -9.23 -14.81
CA LYS A 180 -8.53 -10.56 -15.23
C LYS A 180 -7.44 -11.52 -15.73
N ASP A 181 -6.41 -10.98 -16.33
CA ASP A 181 -5.33 -11.74 -16.97
C ASP A 181 -3.96 -11.54 -16.30
N CYS A 182 -3.94 -11.22 -14.98
CA CYS A 182 -2.70 -10.90 -14.26
C CYS A 182 -1.75 -12.10 -14.04
N GLY A 183 -2.17 -13.32 -14.35
CA GLY A 183 -1.33 -14.53 -14.20
C GLY A 183 -1.29 -15.09 -12.77
N TYR A 184 -1.97 -14.48 -11.83
CA TYR A 184 -2.04 -14.87 -10.42
C TYR A 184 -3.44 -15.31 -10.02
N GLU A 185 -3.51 -16.08 -8.92
CA GLU A 185 -4.79 -16.38 -8.27
C GLU A 185 -5.44 -15.08 -7.76
N ARG A 186 -6.74 -14.93 -7.93
CA ARG A 186 -7.45 -13.71 -7.59
C ARG A 186 -8.62 -13.98 -6.65
N VAL A 187 -8.88 -12.97 -5.81
CA VAL A 187 -10.08 -12.87 -4.97
C VAL A 187 -10.68 -11.48 -5.13
N THR A 188 -11.99 -11.34 -4.95
CA THR A 188 -12.67 -10.03 -5.03
C THR A 188 -12.93 -9.44 -3.65
N ALA A 189 -12.91 -10.27 -2.61
CA ALA A 189 -12.98 -9.86 -1.22
C ALA A 189 -11.91 -10.57 -0.39
N LEU A 190 -11.46 -9.95 0.70
CA LEU A 190 -10.49 -10.60 1.59
C LEU A 190 -11.06 -11.85 2.26
N THR A 191 -12.37 -11.88 2.51
CA THR A 191 -13.03 -13.06 3.07
C THR A 191 -12.96 -14.29 2.18
N ASP A 192 -12.77 -14.14 0.87
CA ASP A 192 -12.61 -15.27 -0.06
C ASP A 192 -11.33 -16.08 0.24
N LEU A 193 -10.33 -15.44 0.88
CA LEU A 193 -9.12 -16.11 1.36
C LEU A 193 -9.43 -17.22 2.37
N LEU A 194 -10.53 -17.12 3.12
CA LEU A 194 -10.90 -18.11 4.12
C LEU A 194 -11.32 -19.45 3.51
N GLU A 195 -11.68 -19.47 2.24
CA GLU A 195 -11.98 -20.68 1.47
C GLU A 195 -10.73 -21.21 0.75
N LEU A 196 -9.77 -20.31 0.51
CA LEU A 196 -8.55 -20.58 -0.26
C LEU A 196 -7.41 -21.14 0.63
N LEU A 197 -7.40 -20.77 1.91
CA LEU A 197 -6.42 -21.09 2.95
C LEU A 197 -7.00 -22.04 3.99
#